data_73e569b1056d76cd31af57642133c481
#
_entry.id   73e569b1056d76cd31af57642133c481
#
_cell.length_a   1.000
_cell.length_b   1.000
_cell.length_c   1.000
_cell.angle_alpha   90.00
_cell.angle_beta   90.00
_cell.angle_gamma   90.00
#
_symmetry.space_group_name_H-M   'P 1'
#
loop_
_entity.id
_entity.type
_entity.pdbx_description
1 polymer ?
#
loop_
_entity_poly.entity_id
_entity_poly.type
_entity_poly.pdbx_seq_one_letter_code
_entity_poly.pdbx_strand_id
1 'polypeptide(L)'
;RLYGLCVPVFCNGTANLLLEVKMKNKKSTQNLFGLRTFGKYGLLTDKAGFAFFSVQPTNISVLSAENIDVKIHHLMMLLSMIPELEIICLDSCECFDGNKVHIKNRLKQEENPHIRKLLEQDMAFLDDIQVEMSTARQFLFCIRFKDKKDEQIFQQINRVSKVISEHGFDVRRMEKADVKRMLAIYFEASMN
;
A
#
# COMPACT_ATOMS: atom_id res chain seq x y z
N ARG A 1 -33.29 12.52 -11.96
CA ARG A 1 -34.51 11.90 -12.53
C ARG A 1 -34.78 10.62 -11.73
N LEU A 2 -35.85 10.70 -10.93
CA LEU A 2 -36.45 9.61 -10.14
C LEU A 2 -37.04 8.58 -11.10
N TYR A 3 -36.72 7.32 -10.93
CA TYR A 3 -37.45 6.23 -11.53
C TYR A 3 -38.29 5.55 -10.46
N GLY A 4 -39.59 5.61 -10.69
CA GLY A 4 -40.62 5.14 -9.82
C GLY A 4 -40.62 3.64 -9.61
N LEU A 5 -40.96 3.28 -8.38
CA LEU A 5 -41.37 1.95 -7.96
C LEU A 5 -42.74 1.61 -8.62
N CYS A 6 -42.74 0.61 -9.46
CA CYS A 6 -43.99 -0.02 -9.93
C CYS A 6 -44.25 -1.23 -9.04
N VAL A 7 -45.30 -1.17 -8.23
CA VAL A 7 -45.82 -2.28 -7.44
C VAL A 7 -46.79 -3.07 -8.33
N PRO A 8 -46.62 -4.38 -8.56
CA PRO A 8 -47.67 -5.15 -9.26
C PRO A 8 -48.73 -5.61 -8.26
N VAL A 9 -49.94 -5.27 -8.59
CA VAL A 9 -51.19 -5.76 -8.00
C VAL A 9 -51.33 -7.28 -8.25
N PHE A 10 -51.61 -8.03 -7.21
CA PHE A 10 -51.90 -9.46 -7.26
C PHE A 10 -53.22 -9.71 -8.02
N CYS A 11 -53.16 -10.47 -9.08
CA CYS A 11 -54.29 -11.27 -9.58
C CYS A 11 -53.88 -12.74 -9.64
N ASN A 12 -54.68 -13.58 -8.99
CA ASN A 12 -54.58 -15.02 -8.91
C ASN A 12 -54.61 -15.70 -10.30
N GLY A 13 -53.72 -16.63 -10.53
CA GLY A 13 -53.82 -17.57 -11.67
C GLY A 13 -52.47 -18.09 -12.13
N THR A 14 -52.10 -19.24 -11.57
CA THR A 14 -51.20 -20.28 -12.12
C THR A 14 -50.39 -19.94 -13.37
N ALA A 15 -49.09 -19.68 -13.19
CA ALA A 15 -48.01 -20.20 -14.00
C ALA A 15 -46.66 -19.73 -13.39
N ASN A 16 -45.89 -20.70 -12.90
CA ASN A 16 -44.49 -20.54 -12.53
C ASN A 16 -43.68 -20.09 -13.78
N LEU A 17 -43.37 -18.82 -13.88
CA LEU A 17 -42.27 -18.32 -14.68
C LEU A 17 -41.35 -17.57 -13.72
N LEU A 18 -40.41 -18.33 -13.14
CA LEU A 18 -39.23 -17.78 -12.50
C LEU A 18 -38.42 -17.03 -13.56
N LEU A 19 -38.72 -15.75 -13.73
CA LEU A 19 -37.82 -14.81 -14.36
C LEU A 19 -36.63 -14.68 -13.42
N GLU A 20 -35.63 -15.52 -13.58
CA GLU A 20 -34.27 -15.24 -13.09
C GLU A 20 -33.81 -13.93 -13.73
N VAL A 21 -34.00 -12.83 -13.01
CA VAL A 21 -33.29 -11.61 -13.30
C VAL A 21 -31.82 -11.92 -13.01
N LYS A 22 -31.08 -12.34 -14.03
CA LYS A 22 -29.62 -12.37 -14.02
C LYS A 22 -29.16 -10.94 -13.70
N MET A 23 -28.98 -10.65 -12.43
CA MET A 23 -28.25 -9.47 -12.01
C MET A 23 -26.88 -9.54 -12.67
N LYS A 24 -26.66 -8.72 -13.70
CA LYS A 24 -25.33 -8.50 -14.26
C LYS A 24 -24.44 -8.09 -13.08
N ASN A 25 -23.57 -8.98 -12.63
CA ASN A 25 -22.54 -8.68 -11.65
C ASN A 25 -21.79 -7.45 -12.15
N LYS A 26 -22.06 -6.30 -11.54
CA LYS A 26 -21.25 -5.10 -11.76
C LYS A 26 -19.84 -5.48 -11.33
N LYS A 27 -18.92 -5.61 -12.29
CA LYS A 27 -17.52 -5.88 -11.99
C LYS A 27 -17.05 -4.76 -11.06
N SER A 28 -16.60 -5.11 -9.86
CA SER A 28 -16.03 -4.12 -8.95
C SER A 28 -14.75 -3.55 -9.58
N THR A 29 -14.35 -2.34 -9.19
CA THR A 29 -13.10 -1.73 -9.63
C THR A 29 -11.90 -2.65 -9.38
N GLN A 30 -11.90 -3.39 -8.28
CA GLN A 30 -10.89 -4.40 -7.96
C GLN A 30 -10.79 -5.50 -9.03
N ASN A 31 -11.93 -5.96 -9.56
CA ASN A 31 -11.95 -6.95 -10.64
C ASN A 31 -11.43 -6.39 -11.96
N LEU A 32 -11.58 -5.09 -12.21
CA LEU A 32 -11.03 -4.45 -13.41
C LEU A 32 -9.51 -4.42 -13.38
N PHE A 33 -8.91 -4.18 -12.20
CA PHE A 33 -7.46 -4.20 -12.00
C PHE A 33 -6.89 -5.61 -11.80
N GLY A 34 -7.74 -6.64 -11.79
CA GLY A 34 -7.33 -8.01 -11.56
C GLY A 34 -6.84 -8.28 -10.14
N LEU A 35 -7.19 -7.42 -9.18
CA LEU A 35 -6.84 -7.61 -7.77
C LEU A 35 -7.79 -8.63 -7.14
N ARG A 36 -7.25 -9.76 -6.67
CA ARG A 36 -8.06 -10.81 -6.03
C ARG A 36 -8.14 -10.62 -4.52
N THR A 37 -7.02 -10.80 -3.85
CA THR A 37 -6.98 -10.82 -2.38
C THR A 37 -5.58 -10.59 -1.85
N PHE A 38 -5.48 -10.37 -0.54
CA PHE A 38 -4.21 -10.40 0.19
C PHE A 38 -4.00 -11.81 0.73
N GLY A 39 -3.03 -12.50 0.15
CA GLY A 39 -2.59 -13.81 0.62
C GLY A 39 -1.60 -13.71 1.79
N LYS A 40 -1.15 -14.88 2.26
CA LYS A 40 -0.15 -15.02 3.33
C LYS A 40 1.17 -14.31 3.02
N TYR A 41 1.54 -14.24 1.75
CA TYR A 41 2.85 -13.74 1.32
C TYR A 41 2.82 -12.38 0.64
N GLY A 42 1.66 -11.85 0.34
CA GLY A 42 1.51 -10.55 -0.30
C GLY A 42 0.21 -10.41 -1.07
N LEU A 43 0.22 -9.59 -2.10
CA LEU A 43 -0.92 -9.30 -2.95
C LEU A 43 -1.07 -10.37 -4.02
N LEU A 44 -2.29 -10.90 -4.17
CA LEU A 44 -2.64 -11.86 -5.23
C LEU A 44 -3.48 -11.17 -6.29
N THR A 45 -3.08 -11.35 -7.55
CA THR A 45 -3.82 -10.87 -8.72
C THR A 45 -4.24 -12.04 -9.59
N ASP A 46 -4.97 -11.77 -10.68
CA ASP A 46 -5.37 -12.78 -11.65
C ASP A 46 -4.18 -13.44 -12.38
N LYS A 47 -3.05 -12.72 -12.46
CA LYS A 47 -1.89 -13.14 -13.26
C LYS A 47 -0.72 -13.64 -12.40
N ALA A 48 -0.54 -13.13 -11.19
CA ALA A 48 0.60 -13.44 -10.33
C ALA A 48 0.33 -13.01 -8.88
N GLY A 49 1.20 -13.46 -7.97
CA GLY A 49 1.32 -12.90 -6.64
C GLY A 49 2.52 -11.94 -6.56
N PHE A 50 2.48 -11.00 -5.63
CA PHE A 50 3.50 -10.00 -5.43
C PHE A 50 3.84 -9.88 -3.95
N ALA A 51 5.13 -9.92 -3.64
CA ALA A 51 5.62 -9.57 -2.31
C ALA A 51 6.44 -8.29 -2.40
N PHE A 52 6.22 -7.40 -1.43
CA PHE A 52 6.82 -6.08 -1.37
C PHE A 52 7.71 -5.95 -0.15
N PHE A 53 8.83 -5.26 -0.34
CA PHE A 53 9.77 -4.90 0.71
C PHE A 53 9.96 -3.39 0.69
N SER A 54 9.69 -2.75 1.82
CA SER A 54 10.00 -1.32 2.00
C SER A 54 11.49 -1.18 2.24
N VAL A 55 12.14 -0.34 1.45
CA VAL A 55 13.58 -0.04 1.56
C VAL A 55 13.74 1.18 2.45
N GLN A 56 14.59 1.09 3.48
CA GLN A 56 14.96 2.24 4.28
C GLN A 56 15.90 3.14 3.47
N PRO A 57 15.56 4.42 3.28
CA PRO A 57 16.38 5.33 2.52
C PRO A 57 17.70 5.60 3.25
N THR A 58 18.78 5.63 2.50
CA THR A 58 20.09 6.08 3.02
C THR A 58 20.32 7.52 2.58
N ASN A 59 20.65 8.40 3.53
CA ASN A 59 21.02 9.77 3.19
C ASN A 59 22.40 9.79 2.54
N ILE A 60 22.43 9.90 1.21
CA ILE A 60 23.68 9.92 0.44
C ILE A 60 24.49 11.22 0.62
N SER A 61 23.87 12.31 1.08
CA SER A 61 24.55 13.60 1.27
C SER A 61 25.59 13.58 2.40
N VAL A 62 25.52 12.62 3.30
CA VAL A 62 26.47 12.44 4.41
C VAL A 62 27.49 11.34 4.15
N LEU A 63 27.44 10.68 2.99
CA LEU A 63 28.37 9.63 2.61
C LEU A 63 29.55 10.19 1.83
N SER A 64 30.74 9.57 1.98
CA SER A 64 31.86 9.84 1.09
C SER A 64 31.60 9.27 -0.31
N ALA A 65 32.33 9.76 -1.33
CA ALA A 65 32.23 9.28 -2.70
C ALA A 65 32.47 7.78 -2.80
N GLU A 66 33.46 7.26 -2.08
CA GLU A 66 33.78 5.83 -2.05
C GLU A 66 32.63 4.99 -1.49
N ASN A 67 31.95 5.49 -0.42
CA ASN A 67 30.80 4.81 0.15
C ASN A 67 29.58 4.83 -0.79
N ILE A 68 29.42 5.88 -1.57
CA ILE A 68 28.39 5.95 -2.62
C ILE A 68 28.69 4.92 -3.70
N ASP A 69 29.94 4.84 -4.19
CA ASP A 69 30.34 3.85 -5.19
C ASP A 69 30.15 2.41 -4.71
N VAL A 70 30.44 2.12 -3.45
CA VAL A 70 30.16 0.82 -2.82
C VAL A 70 28.66 0.52 -2.84
N LYS A 71 27.81 1.49 -2.50
CA LYS A 71 26.34 1.32 -2.55
C LYS A 71 25.84 1.06 -3.97
N ILE A 72 26.37 1.76 -4.96
CA ILE A 72 26.02 1.55 -6.36
C ILE A 72 26.43 0.13 -6.78
N HIS A 73 27.65 -0.29 -6.44
CA HIS A 73 28.13 -1.65 -6.75
C HIS A 73 27.24 -2.72 -6.12
N HIS A 74 26.87 -2.55 -4.85
CA HIS A 74 25.95 -3.45 -4.15
C HIS A 74 24.57 -3.54 -4.85
N LEU A 75 24.02 -2.42 -5.33
CA LEU A 75 22.77 -2.43 -6.09
C LEU A 75 22.93 -3.18 -7.42
N MET A 76 24.02 -2.96 -8.13
CA MET A 76 24.30 -3.68 -9.37
C MET A 76 24.40 -5.19 -9.14
N MET A 77 25.11 -5.61 -8.08
CA MET A 77 25.23 -7.02 -7.71
C MET A 77 23.87 -7.62 -7.33
N LEU A 78 23.07 -6.90 -6.54
CA LEU A 78 21.74 -7.31 -6.15
C LEU A 78 20.84 -7.57 -7.36
N LEU A 79 20.79 -6.63 -8.31
CA LEU A 79 20.00 -6.74 -9.55
C LEU A 79 20.51 -7.88 -10.47
N SER A 80 21.80 -8.15 -10.44
CA SER A 80 22.38 -9.29 -11.18
C SER A 80 22.03 -10.64 -10.56
N MET A 81 21.93 -10.70 -9.21
CA MET A 81 21.62 -11.93 -8.49
C MET A 81 20.10 -12.23 -8.47
N ILE A 82 19.26 -11.21 -8.58
CA ILE A 82 17.80 -11.32 -8.59
C ILE A 82 17.26 -10.56 -9.81
N PRO A 83 17.35 -11.13 -11.01
CA PRO A 83 16.93 -10.45 -12.24
C PRO A 83 15.44 -10.10 -12.28
N GLU A 84 14.62 -10.84 -11.51
CA GLU A 84 13.19 -10.60 -11.38
C GLU A 84 12.81 -9.53 -10.33
N LEU A 85 13.79 -8.87 -9.71
CA LEU A 85 13.55 -7.81 -8.74
C LEU A 85 13.06 -6.55 -9.46
N GLU A 86 11.88 -6.09 -9.11
CA GLU A 86 11.30 -4.83 -9.59
C GLU A 86 11.53 -3.73 -8.55
N ILE A 87 11.92 -2.55 -8.98
CA ILE A 87 12.06 -1.36 -8.12
C ILE A 87 10.87 -0.45 -8.38
N ILE A 88 10.15 -0.11 -7.33
CA ILE A 88 9.00 0.79 -7.38
C ILE A 88 9.36 2.04 -6.60
N CYS A 89 9.19 3.20 -7.22
CA CYS A 89 9.34 4.49 -6.59
C CYS A 89 7.96 5.14 -6.50
N LEU A 90 7.55 5.50 -5.28
CA LEU A 90 6.27 6.15 -5.01
C LEU A 90 6.53 7.44 -4.24
N ASP A 91 5.66 8.41 -4.41
CA ASP A 91 5.64 9.55 -3.52
C ASP A 91 5.21 9.07 -2.12
N SER A 92 5.96 9.44 -1.10
CA SER A 92 5.63 9.06 0.27
C SER A 92 4.49 9.95 0.76
N CYS A 93 3.37 9.35 1.07
CA CYS A 93 2.32 10.02 1.82
C CYS A 93 2.39 9.51 3.27
N GLU A 94 3.25 10.09 4.06
CA GLU A 94 3.19 9.90 5.51
C GLU A 94 1.88 10.49 6.00
N CYS A 95 1.02 9.62 6.52
CA CYS A 95 -0.30 10.02 6.98
C CYS A 95 -0.30 10.09 8.50
N PHE A 96 -0.33 11.30 9.04
CA PHE A 96 -0.43 11.55 10.47
C PHE A 96 -1.86 11.66 10.97
N ASP A 97 -2.86 11.23 10.18
CA ASP A 97 -4.27 11.35 10.53
C ASP A 97 -4.61 10.69 11.87
N GLY A 98 -4.02 9.53 12.16
CA GLY A 98 -4.18 8.86 13.46
C GLY A 98 -3.69 9.72 14.63
N ASN A 99 -2.53 10.36 14.47
CA ASN A 99 -1.94 11.25 15.47
C ASN A 99 -2.78 12.52 15.62
N LYS A 100 -3.22 13.12 14.51
CA LYS A 100 -4.10 14.28 14.50
C LYS A 100 -5.45 14.01 15.17
N VAL A 101 -6.05 12.86 14.92
CA VAL A 101 -7.29 12.42 15.60
C VAL A 101 -7.06 12.28 17.12
N HIS A 102 -5.93 11.70 17.52
CA HIS A 102 -5.58 11.57 18.93
C HIS A 102 -5.44 12.94 19.62
N ILE A 103 -4.68 13.86 19.02
CA ILE A 103 -4.50 15.21 19.54
C ILE A 103 -5.84 15.97 19.61
N LYS A 104 -6.67 15.88 18.56
CA LYS A 104 -8.01 16.48 18.54
C LYS A 104 -8.91 15.96 19.67
N ASN A 105 -8.86 14.67 19.94
CA ASN A 105 -9.64 14.09 21.02
C ASN A 105 -9.14 14.54 22.39
N ARG A 106 -7.82 14.67 22.54
CA ARG A 106 -7.22 15.17 23.78
C ARG A 106 -7.51 16.65 24.00
N LEU A 107 -7.49 17.49 22.96
CA LEU A 107 -7.88 18.89 23.00
C LEU A 107 -9.32 19.11 23.50
N LYS A 108 -10.24 18.19 23.19
CA LYS A 108 -11.64 18.26 23.66
C LYS A 108 -11.78 17.98 25.16
N GLN A 109 -10.86 17.20 25.73
CA GLN A 109 -10.90 16.75 27.13
C GLN A 109 -10.01 17.61 28.05
N GLU A 110 -9.07 18.37 27.46
CA GLU A 110 -8.09 19.13 28.22
C GLU A 110 -8.66 20.49 28.64
N GLU A 111 -8.64 20.78 29.94
CA GLU A 111 -9.12 22.04 30.53
C GLU A 111 -8.00 23.06 30.77
N ASN A 112 -6.75 22.57 30.90
CA ASN A 112 -5.60 23.45 31.16
C ASN A 112 -5.19 24.25 29.89
N PRO A 113 -5.24 25.60 29.95
CA PRO A 113 -4.96 26.43 28.78
C PRO A 113 -3.52 26.31 28.27
N HIS A 114 -2.56 26.04 29.16
CA HIS A 114 -1.18 25.84 28.75
C HIS A 114 -0.97 24.54 27.97
N ILE A 115 -1.62 23.46 28.42
CA ILE A 115 -1.57 22.16 27.74
C ILE A 115 -2.32 22.24 26.40
N ARG A 116 -3.47 22.91 26.36
CA ARG A 116 -4.20 23.14 25.11
C ARG A 116 -3.32 23.85 24.07
N LYS A 117 -2.60 24.88 24.46
CA LYS A 117 -1.70 25.60 23.57
C LYS A 117 -0.58 24.70 23.02
N LEU A 118 -0.01 23.81 23.83
CA LEU A 118 1.00 22.85 23.38
C LEU A 118 0.40 21.84 22.39
N LEU A 119 -0.79 21.32 22.65
CA LEU A 119 -1.46 20.40 21.71
C LEU A 119 -1.82 21.07 20.38
N GLU A 120 -2.16 22.36 20.38
CA GLU A 120 -2.37 23.16 19.17
C GLU A 120 -1.07 23.36 18.39
N GLN A 121 0.04 23.58 19.07
CA GLN A 121 1.38 23.66 18.45
C GLN A 121 1.79 22.29 17.85
N ASP A 122 1.56 21.20 18.56
CA ASP A 122 1.82 19.85 18.05
C ASP A 122 0.98 19.55 16.81
N MET A 123 -0.28 20.02 16.75
CA MET A 123 -1.13 19.88 15.59
C MET A 123 -0.57 20.63 14.38
N ALA A 124 -0.18 21.90 14.56
CA ALA A 124 0.42 22.72 13.50
C ALA A 124 1.72 22.09 12.99
N PHE A 125 2.56 21.61 13.91
CA PHE A 125 3.80 20.91 13.57
C PHE A 125 3.56 19.65 12.72
N LEU A 126 2.51 18.84 13.04
CA LEU A 126 2.14 17.69 12.23
C LEU A 126 1.62 18.08 10.83
N ASP A 127 0.94 19.24 10.71
CA ASP A 127 0.51 19.76 9.41
C ASP A 127 1.72 20.20 8.57
N ASP A 128 2.68 20.91 9.15
CA ASP A 128 3.90 21.36 8.47
C ASP A 128 4.76 20.18 8.00
N ILE A 129 5.02 19.19 8.89
CA ILE A 129 5.77 17.99 8.54
C ILE A 129 5.05 17.19 7.44
N GLN A 130 3.74 17.12 7.46
CA GLN A 130 3.00 16.38 6.42
C GLN A 130 3.22 17.00 5.04
N VAL A 131 3.30 18.34 4.95
CA VAL A 131 3.61 19.03 3.70
C VAL A 131 5.04 18.73 3.25
N GLU A 132 6.02 18.80 4.15
CA GLU A 132 7.42 18.49 3.83
C GLU A 132 7.59 17.01 3.37
N MET A 133 6.94 16.08 4.07
CA MET A 133 7.04 14.66 3.77
C MET A 133 6.23 14.22 2.55
N SER A 134 5.28 15.03 2.08
CA SER A 134 4.54 14.76 0.84
C SER A 134 5.46 14.76 -0.40
N THR A 135 6.64 15.39 -0.30
CA THR A 135 7.68 15.38 -1.34
C THR A 135 8.69 14.25 -1.18
N ALA A 136 8.66 13.52 -0.07
CA ALA A 136 9.56 12.39 0.15
C ALA A 136 9.18 11.22 -0.77
N ARG A 137 10.18 10.48 -1.23
CA ARG A 137 9.98 9.29 -2.06
C ARG A 137 10.19 8.03 -1.25
N GLN A 138 9.28 7.09 -1.41
CA GLN A 138 9.42 5.74 -0.87
C GLN A 138 9.89 4.80 -1.97
N PHE A 139 10.93 4.02 -1.65
CA PHE A 139 11.43 2.98 -2.54
C PHE A 139 11.01 1.61 -2.03
N LEU A 140 10.51 0.80 -2.94
CA LEU A 140 10.09 -0.56 -2.66
C LEU A 140 10.79 -1.52 -3.60
N PHE A 141 11.18 -2.67 -3.08
CA PHE A 141 11.52 -3.82 -3.89
C PHE A 141 10.31 -4.73 -4.00
N CYS A 142 10.03 -5.19 -5.21
CA CYS A 142 8.93 -6.08 -5.49
C CYS A 142 9.44 -7.34 -6.18
N ILE A 143 8.93 -8.49 -5.76
CA ILE A 143 9.13 -9.76 -6.46
C ILE A 143 7.80 -10.34 -6.89
N ARG A 144 7.80 -10.90 -8.08
CA ARG A 144 6.64 -11.58 -8.66
C ARG A 144 6.79 -13.08 -8.53
N PHE A 145 5.70 -13.76 -8.15
CA PHE A 145 5.64 -15.21 -8.16
C PHE A 145 4.38 -15.68 -8.88
N LYS A 146 4.56 -16.70 -9.71
CA LYS A 146 3.48 -17.28 -10.52
C LYS A 146 3.54 -18.80 -10.41
N ASP A 147 2.37 -19.43 -10.24
CA ASP A 147 2.20 -20.88 -10.26
C ASP A 147 3.14 -21.67 -9.32
N LYS A 148 3.49 -21.08 -8.15
CA LYS A 148 4.35 -21.70 -7.14
C LYS A 148 3.55 -22.17 -5.94
N LYS A 149 4.00 -23.28 -5.33
CA LYS A 149 3.48 -23.75 -4.05
C LYS A 149 3.91 -22.82 -2.92
N ASP A 150 3.13 -22.79 -1.85
CA ASP A 150 3.36 -21.93 -0.69
C ASP A 150 4.79 -22.07 -0.11
N GLU A 151 5.31 -23.26 -0.03
CA GLU A 151 6.67 -23.53 0.45
C GLU A 151 7.74 -22.89 -0.45
N GLN A 152 7.56 -22.97 -1.76
CA GLN A 152 8.49 -22.38 -2.73
C GLN A 152 8.45 -20.85 -2.68
N ILE A 153 7.25 -20.27 -2.47
CA ILE A 153 7.08 -18.82 -2.30
C ILE A 153 7.79 -18.37 -1.03
N PHE A 154 7.62 -19.09 0.07
CA PHE A 154 8.27 -18.78 1.34
C PHE A 154 9.79 -18.83 1.22
N GLN A 155 10.34 -19.89 0.61
CA GLN A 155 11.77 -20.01 0.37
C GLN A 155 12.31 -18.89 -0.53
N GLN A 156 11.60 -18.53 -1.60
CA GLN A 156 11.99 -17.44 -2.48
C GLN A 156 12.01 -16.09 -1.74
N ILE A 157 10.96 -15.78 -0.96
CA ILE A 157 10.89 -14.54 -0.18
C ILE A 157 12.05 -14.43 0.81
N ASN A 158 12.33 -15.52 1.54
CA ASN A 158 13.42 -15.55 2.52
C ASN A 158 14.79 -15.42 1.84
N ARG A 159 15.00 -16.11 0.71
CA ARG A 159 16.22 -15.98 -0.09
C ARG A 159 16.42 -14.54 -0.55
N VAL A 160 15.39 -13.92 -1.12
CA VAL A 160 15.45 -12.54 -1.62
C VAL A 160 15.71 -11.57 -0.47
N SER A 161 14.99 -11.68 0.64
CA SER A 161 15.21 -10.85 1.82
C SER A 161 16.66 -10.95 2.34
N LYS A 162 17.20 -12.17 2.40
CA LYS A 162 18.58 -12.42 2.83
C LYS A 162 19.60 -11.77 1.88
N VAL A 163 19.46 -11.98 0.57
CA VAL A 163 20.37 -11.41 -0.44
C VAL A 163 20.33 -9.88 -0.40
N ILE A 164 19.15 -9.26 -0.26
CA ILE A 164 19.02 -7.80 -0.14
C ILE A 164 19.79 -7.29 1.10
N SER A 165 19.63 -7.95 2.25
CA SER A 165 20.32 -7.56 3.49
C SER A 165 21.84 -7.77 3.40
N GLU A 166 22.30 -8.85 2.77
CA GLU A 166 23.73 -9.12 2.54
C GLU A 166 24.41 -8.06 1.68
N HIS A 167 23.64 -7.39 0.79
CA HIS A 167 24.13 -6.26 -0.01
C HIS A 167 23.92 -4.90 0.67
N GLY A 168 23.69 -4.89 1.98
CA GLY A 168 23.67 -3.67 2.80
C GLY A 168 22.44 -2.77 2.57
N PHE A 169 21.33 -3.34 2.09
CA PHE A 169 20.04 -2.67 2.05
C PHE A 169 19.20 -3.11 3.25
N ASP A 170 18.79 -2.13 4.06
CA ASP A 170 17.85 -2.38 5.14
C ASP A 170 16.43 -2.41 4.56
N VAL A 171 15.80 -3.57 4.67
CA VAL A 171 14.46 -3.80 4.11
C VAL A 171 13.54 -4.44 5.12
N ARG A 172 12.30 -3.98 5.12
CA ARG A 172 11.21 -4.57 5.88
C ARG A 172 10.17 -5.12 4.92
N ARG A 173 9.79 -6.39 5.10
CA ARG A 173 8.66 -6.94 4.36
C ARG A 173 7.38 -6.19 4.71
N MET A 174 6.64 -5.79 3.68
CA MET A 174 5.39 -5.08 3.84
C MET A 174 4.26 -6.02 4.24
N GLU A 175 3.47 -5.59 5.21
CA GLU A 175 2.26 -6.26 5.65
C GLU A 175 1.04 -5.79 4.85
N LYS A 176 -0.10 -6.45 5.09
CA LYS A 176 -1.37 -6.13 4.40
C LYS A 176 -1.76 -4.66 4.53
N ALA A 177 -1.54 -4.05 5.70
CA ALA A 177 -1.86 -2.64 5.94
C ALA A 177 -0.97 -1.71 5.10
N ASP A 178 0.33 -2.01 5.04
CA ASP A 178 1.30 -1.25 4.25
C ASP A 178 0.99 -1.32 2.75
N VAL A 179 0.69 -2.54 2.25
CA VAL A 179 0.35 -2.74 0.83
C VAL A 179 -0.96 -2.04 0.46
N LYS A 180 -1.95 -2.03 1.36
CA LYS A 180 -3.18 -1.27 1.13
C LYS A 180 -2.91 0.23 1.00
N ARG A 181 -2.07 0.79 1.88
CA ARG A 181 -1.66 2.20 1.85
C ARG A 181 -0.90 2.51 0.56
N MET A 182 0.06 1.68 0.20
CA MET A 182 0.81 1.79 -1.05
C MET A 182 -0.10 1.81 -2.28
N LEU A 183 -1.08 0.91 -2.35
CA LEU A 183 -2.06 0.87 -3.45
C LEU A 183 -2.95 2.12 -3.48
N ALA A 184 -3.36 2.64 -2.33
CA ALA A 184 -4.12 3.88 -2.26
C ALA A 184 -3.32 5.03 -2.88
N ILE A 185 -2.06 5.23 -2.49
CA ILE A 185 -1.18 6.26 -3.07
C ILE A 185 -1.00 6.03 -4.57
N TYR A 186 -0.73 4.81 -4.99
CA TYR A 186 -0.49 4.47 -6.39
C TYR A 186 -1.70 4.80 -7.30
N PHE A 187 -2.92 4.54 -6.80
CA PHE A 187 -4.14 4.81 -7.56
C PHE A 187 -4.62 6.25 -7.44
N GLU A 188 -4.44 6.90 -6.30
CA GLU A 188 -4.78 8.33 -6.13
C GLU A 188 -3.88 9.24 -6.97
N ALA A 189 -2.59 8.96 -7.03
CA ALA A 189 -1.66 9.69 -7.89
C ALA A 189 -1.99 9.55 -9.40
N SER A 190 -2.72 8.50 -9.78
CA SER A 190 -3.14 8.26 -11.17
C SER A 190 -4.46 8.96 -11.53
N MET A 191 -5.14 9.61 -10.58
CA MET A 191 -6.43 10.26 -10.78
C MET A 191 -6.34 11.80 -10.88
N ASN A 192 -5.16 12.38 -10.70
CA ASN A 192 -4.83 13.78 -10.93
C ASN A 192 -4.03 13.89 -12.23
#